data_b06f001f0414c243d9e55c0dcf8bac75
#
_entry.id   b06f001f0414c243d9e55c0dcf8bac75
#
_cell.length_a   1.000
_cell.length_b   1.000
_cell.length_c   1.000
_cell.angle_alpha   90.00
_cell.angle_beta   90.00
_cell.angle_gamma   90.00
#
_symmetry.space_group_name_H-M   'P 1'
#
loop_
_entity.id
_entity.type
_entity.pdbx_description
1 polymer ?
#
loop_
_entity_poly.entity_id
_entity_poly.type
_entity_poly.pdbx_seq_one_letter_code
_entity_poly.pdbx_strand_id
1 'polypeptide(L)'
;MARLVAAKDAAAPDAASMERAEECQDAEALRWRGADDVLRGSIVVCSFSRGFYNGTSTVTAILDVAEALGFAGFVLVADARHGGDFLAQPLPLAVVPGVMVPRVADALVLWSYYAAHTVYGGGTATVFGATAAITEGRVAAFNDAAPVVARYSSRGPDVTDGESTPADVLKPDILAPGDQIWAAWSAVSVNEAILAGDRFAMISGTSMAAPHIGGVAALIKQRHPSWGPAAVASALSTTARRHDGQKRPIMSEGFEIGGSLHRATPFDYGAGFVNPAGALDPGLVVAPEPDDFTSFLCSLPQLSPDDVVAATGLPCQASLVSPVDLNLPSVTVSALRGSLSVRRRVTNVAGNAETYLCSALPPAGVDVTVRPGWFEVAPGETQEVVIALRVTRASHAFGFGEILLAGSLDHLVRLPLAVRPVST
;
A
#
# COMPACT_ATOMS: atom_id res chain seq x y z
N MET A 1 13.69 31.43 10.37
CA MET A 1 12.63 30.85 11.21
C MET A 1 11.52 31.86 11.36
N ALA A 2 10.28 31.44 11.18
CA ALA A 2 9.07 32.24 11.41
C ALA A 2 8.39 31.80 12.70
N ARG A 3 7.55 32.65 13.27
CA ARG A 3 6.69 32.29 14.40
C ARG A 3 5.74 31.16 13.97
N LEU A 4 5.51 30.18 14.85
CA LEU A 4 4.51 29.14 14.65
C LEU A 4 3.26 29.53 15.45
N VAL A 5 2.10 29.56 14.80
CA VAL A 5 0.83 29.99 15.40
C VAL A 5 -0.25 28.96 15.07
N ALA A 6 -0.97 28.49 16.07
CA ALA A 6 -2.16 27.66 15.80
C ALA A 6 -3.34 28.57 15.40
N ALA A 7 -4.01 28.25 14.31
CA ALA A 7 -5.15 29.01 13.81
C ALA A 7 -6.26 29.18 14.86
N LYS A 8 -6.51 28.15 15.66
CA LYS A 8 -7.47 28.18 16.78
C LYS A 8 -7.20 29.26 17.83
N ASP A 9 -5.92 29.61 18.04
CA ASP A 9 -5.51 30.60 19.04
C ASP A 9 -5.59 32.04 18.51
N ALA A 10 -5.82 32.18 17.20
CA ALA A 10 -6.07 33.44 16.51
C ALA A 10 -7.56 33.64 16.13
N ALA A 11 -8.42 32.66 16.43
CA ALA A 11 -9.83 32.63 16.03
C ALA A 11 -10.75 33.46 16.94
N ALA A 12 -11.89 33.88 16.40
CA ALA A 12 -13.00 34.42 17.17
C ALA A 12 -13.59 33.36 18.11
N PRO A 13 -14.11 33.72 19.30
CA PRO A 13 -14.52 32.77 20.31
C PRO A 13 -15.88 32.09 20.07
N ASP A 14 -16.60 32.42 19.00
CA ASP A 14 -17.85 31.74 18.68
C ASP A 14 -17.59 30.38 18.00
N ALA A 15 -18.43 29.37 18.36
CA ALA A 15 -18.17 27.99 17.97
C ALA A 15 -18.21 27.73 16.44
N ALA A 16 -19.02 28.47 15.70
CA ALA A 16 -19.14 28.29 14.25
C ALA A 16 -17.94 28.87 13.48
N SER A 17 -17.46 30.04 13.91
CA SER A 17 -16.24 30.66 13.36
C SER A 17 -14.98 29.89 13.77
N MET A 18 -14.98 29.27 14.97
CA MET A 18 -13.81 28.55 15.49
C MET A 18 -13.46 27.32 14.65
N GLU A 19 -14.42 26.48 14.26
CA GLU A 19 -14.16 25.31 13.42
C GLU A 19 -13.58 25.71 12.06
N ARG A 20 -14.16 26.70 11.39
CA ARG A 20 -13.66 27.22 10.11
C ARG A 20 -12.29 27.89 10.24
N ALA A 21 -12.05 28.58 11.35
CA ALA A 21 -10.75 29.17 11.66
C ALA A 21 -9.69 28.11 11.96
N GLU A 22 -10.01 27.08 12.75
CA GLU A 22 -9.08 25.95 12.99
C GLU A 22 -8.67 25.26 11.72
N GLU A 23 -9.56 25.16 10.72
CA GLU A 23 -9.31 24.58 9.41
C GLU A 23 -8.69 25.60 8.40
N CYS A 24 -8.46 26.85 8.83
CA CYS A 24 -7.98 27.96 7.98
C CYS A 24 -8.86 28.21 6.75
N GLN A 25 -10.20 28.10 6.88
CA GLN A 25 -11.14 28.27 5.77
C GLN A 25 -11.76 29.65 5.65
N ASP A 26 -11.54 30.52 6.64
CA ASP A 26 -12.19 31.81 6.72
C ASP A 26 -11.23 32.88 7.25
N ALA A 27 -10.88 33.82 6.37
CA ALA A 27 -9.98 34.93 6.71
C ALA A 27 -10.59 35.87 7.73
N GLU A 28 -11.91 36.07 7.72
CA GLU A 28 -12.58 37.01 8.65
C GLU A 28 -12.62 36.41 10.06
N ALA A 29 -12.86 35.10 10.17
CA ALA A 29 -12.80 34.40 11.45
C ALA A 29 -11.42 34.45 12.11
N LEU A 30 -10.35 34.58 11.30
CA LEU A 30 -8.96 34.70 11.74
C LEU A 30 -8.50 36.15 11.95
N ARG A 31 -9.29 37.17 11.61
CA ARG A 31 -8.97 38.61 11.80
C ARG A 31 -9.42 39.15 13.16
N TRP A 32 -9.74 38.32 14.08
CA TRP A 32 -10.29 38.74 15.36
C TRP A 32 -9.23 39.37 16.28
N ARG A 33 -9.54 40.55 16.89
CA ARG A 33 -8.71 41.26 17.86
C ARG A 33 -7.25 41.57 17.47
N GLY A 34 -6.98 41.85 16.20
CA GLY A 34 -5.61 42.14 15.76
C GLY A 34 -4.75 40.92 15.52
N ALA A 35 -5.35 39.77 15.31
CA ALA A 35 -4.67 38.54 14.93
C ALA A 35 -3.89 38.67 13.62
N ASP A 36 -4.23 39.62 12.75
CA ASP A 36 -3.49 39.96 11.52
C ASP A 36 -1.99 40.17 11.79
N ASP A 37 -1.64 40.87 12.89
CA ASP A 37 -0.24 41.13 13.26
C ASP A 37 0.49 39.87 13.74
N VAL A 38 -0.27 38.89 14.28
CA VAL A 38 0.28 37.63 14.75
C VAL A 38 0.42 36.65 13.61
N LEU A 39 -0.54 36.61 12.69
CA LEU A 39 -0.58 35.65 11.59
C LEU A 39 0.35 36.05 10.43
N ARG A 40 0.45 37.34 10.14
CA ARG A 40 1.32 37.85 9.06
C ARG A 40 2.78 37.48 9.31
N GLY A 41 3.39 36.86 8.30
CA GLY A 41 4.78 36.35 8.37
C GLY A 41 4.98 35.15 9.32
N SER A 42 3.90 34.55 9.85
CA SER A 42 3.96 33.36 10.66
C SER A 42 3.68 32.10 9.83
N ILE A 43 4.16 30.96 10.30
CA ILE A 43 3.72 29.64 9.84
C ILE A 43 2.49 29.27 10.67
N VAL A 44 1.36 29.06 9.99
CA VAL A 44 0.07 28.82 10.67
C VAL A 44 -0.27 27.33 10.66
N VAL A 45 -0.65 26.78 11.83
CA VAL A 45 -1.07 25.40 11.96
C VAL A 45 -2.59 25.32 11.80
N CYS A 46 -3.03 24.66 10.73
CA CYS A 46 -4.43 24.40 10.40
C CYS A 46 -4.78 22.93 10.71
N SER A 47 -5.99 22.66 11.17
CA SER A 47 -6.45 21.31 11.49
C SER A 47 -7.19 20.68 10.31
N PHE A 48 -6.85 19.45 9.97
CA PHE A 48 -7.65 18.63 9.07
C PHE A 48 -8.75 17.97 9.89
N SER A 49 -9.95 18.54 9.88
CA SER A 49 -11.04 18.12 10.73
C SER A 49 -12.33 17.85 9.96
N ARG A 50 -13.49 17.98 10.58
CA ARG A 50 -14.78 17.58 10.04
C ARG A 50 -15.09 18.17 8.67
N GLY A 51 -14.76 19.44 8.42
CA GLY A 51 -15.02 20.11 7.15
C GLY A 51 -14.32 19.45 5.97
N PHE A 52 -13.08 18.98 6.16
CA PHE A 52 -12.35 18.22 5.14
C PHE A 52 -12.98 16.86 4.85
N TYR A 53 -13.44 16.15 5.89
CA TYR A 53 -14.10 14.85 5.71
C TYR A 53 -15.46 14.99 5.03
N ASN A 54 -16.16 16.09 5.26
CA ASN A 54 -17.47 16.37 4.66
C ASN A 54 -17.39 17.08 3.29
N GLY A 55 -16.18 17.46 2.85
CA GLY A 55 -15.96 18.18 1.60
C GLY A 55 -16.36 19.66 1.64
N THR A 56 -16.59 20.23 2.83
CA THR A 56 -16.91 21.67 3.01
C THR A 56 -15.67 22.53 3.21
N SER A 57 -14.50 21.91 3.46
CA SER A 57 -13.20 22.56 3.59
C SER A 57 -12.23 22.01 2.55
N THR A 58 -11.37 22.89 2.03
CA THR A 58 -10.44 22.57 0.94
C THR A 58 -9.06 23.16 1.19
N VAL A 59 -8.05 22.55 0.58
CA VAL A 59 -6.67 23.07 0.59
C VAL A 59 -6.59 24.38 -0.18
N THR A 60 -7.39 24.55 -1.23
CA THR A 60 -7.47 25.82 -1.99
C THR A 60 -7.88 26.98 -1.10
N ALA A 61 -8.91 26.78 -0.25
CA ALA A 61 -9.35 27.83 0.68
C ALA A 61 -8.26 28.17 1.71
N ILE A 62 -7.44 27.18 2.16
CA ILE A 62 -6.27 27.48 3.01
C ILE A 62 -5.30 28.39 2.28
N LEU A 63 -5.00 28.11 1.00
CA LEU A 63 -4.09 28.94 0.19
C LEU A 63 -4.62 30.36 0.01
N ASP A 64 -5.90 30.53 -0.29
CA ASP A 64 -6.55 31.84 -0.44
C ASP A 64 -6.47 32.62 0.88
N VAL A 65 -6.76 31.99 2.00
CA VAL A 65 -6.66 32.57 3.34
C VAL A 65 -5.20 32.93 3.69
N ALA A 66 -4.28 32.05 3.39
CA ALA A 66 -2.85 32.23 3.67
C ALA A 66 -2.28 33.41 2.87
N GLU A 67 -2.68 33.58 1.62
CA GLU A 67 -2.31 34.72 0.79
C GLU A 67 -2.95 36.02 1.30
N ALA A 68 -4.26 35.99 1.60
CA ALA A 68 -5.01 37.17 2.07
C ALA A 68 -4.50 37.71 3.42
N LEU A 69 -4.04 36.83 4.32
CA LEU A 69 -3.51 37.21 5.64
C LEU A 69 -1.97 37.28 5.69
N GLY A 70 -1.28 36.93 4.60
CA GLY A 70 0.17 37.03 4.47
C GLY A 70 0.92 36.03 5.34
N PHE A 71 0.49 34.78 5.38
CA PHE A 71 1.22 33.70 6.06
C PHE A 71 2.60 33.53 5.41
N ALA A 72 3.62 33.21 6.22
CA ALA A 72 4.91 32.76 5.70
C ALA A 72 4.86 31.28 5.24
N GLY A 73 3.84 30.56 5.66
CA GLY A 73 3.56 29.17 5.31
C GLY A 73 2.44 28.60 6.15
N PHE A 74 1.99 27.39 5.85
CA PHE A 74 1.02 26.68 6.69
C PHE A 74 1.41 25.23 6.91
N VAL A 75 0.91 24.65 8.00
CA VAL A 75 1.02 23.23 8.33
C VAL A 75 -0.38 22.69 8.56
N LEU A 76 -0.83 21.77 7.68
CA LEU A 76 -2.12 21.10 7.84
C LEU A 76 -1.91 19.81 8.63
N VAL A 77 -2.50 19.71 9.82
CA VAL A 77 -2.26 18.59 10.74
C VAL A 77 -3.50 17.75 10.97
N ALA A 78 -3.30 16.43 11.16
CA ALA A 78 -4.36 15.52 11.56
C ALA A 78 -4.94 15.90 12.93
N ASP A 79 -6.27 15.84 13.07
CA ASP A 79 -6.97 16.12 14.32
C ASP A 79 -7.64 14.85 14.87
N ALA A 80 -7.09 14.33 15.97
CA ALA A 80 -7.61 13.15 16.67
C ALA A 80 -9.06 13.30 17.15
N ARG A 81 -9.53 14.53 17.37
CA ARG A 81 -10.89 14.80 17.86
C ARG A 81 -11.97 14.59 16.80
N HIS A 82 -11.60 14.73 15.51
CA HIS A 82 -12.57 14.87 14.43
C HIS A 82 -12.37 13.92 13.24
N GLY A 83 -11.53 12.89 13.34
CA GLY A 83 -11.42 11.92 12.26
C GLY A 83 -10.12 11.13 12.21
N GLY A 84 -9.07 11.62 12.85
CA GLY A 84 -7.80 10.89 12.92
C GLY A 84 -6.86 11.18 11.75
N ASP A 85 -6.15 10.14 11.29
CA ASP A 85 -5.22 10.25 10.17
C ASP A 85 -5.95 10.54 8.86
N PHE A 86 -5.32 11.29 7.96
CA PHE A 86 -5.87 11.58 6.63
C PHE A 86 -4.88 11.24 5.53
N LEU A 87 -5.37 11.11 4.30
CA LEU A 87 -4.52 10.99 3.13
C LEU A 87 -3.98 12.37 2.76
N ALA A 88 -2.66 12.48 2.61
CA ALA A 88 -2.04 13.73 2.20
C ALA A 88 -2.63 14.20 0.87
N GLN A 89 -3.12 15.44 0.88
CA GLN A 89 -3.70 16.09 -0.30
C GLN A 89 -2.59 16.63 -1.22
N PRO A 90 -2.82 16.72 -2.53
CA PRO A 90 -1.90 17.40 -3.42
C PRO A 90 -1.71 18.87 -2.98
N LEU A 91 -0.46 19.30 -2.91
CA LEU A 91 -0.11 20.70 -2.72
C LEU A 91 0.45 21.27 -4.02
N PRO A 92 -0.14 22.32 -4.58
CA PRO A 92 0.42 22.99 -5.74
C PRO A 92 1.76 23.64 -5.39
N LEU A 93 2.58 23.93 -6.39
CA LEU A 93 3.79 24.73 -6.25
C LEU A 93 3.39 26.22 -6.10
N ALA A 94 2.68 26.52 -5.02
CA ALA A 94 2.04 27.81 -4.79
C ALA A 94 2.97 28.84 -4.17
N VAL A 95 2.50 30.08 -4.16
CA VAL A 95 3.20 31.23 -3.58
C VAL A 95 3.44 31.08 -2.08
N VAL A 96 2.51 30.44 -1.36
CA VAL A 96 2.63 30.18 0.08
C VAL A 96 3.00 28.70 0.31
N PRO A 97 4.18 28.43 0.90
CA PRO A 97 4.60 27.05 1.15
C PRO A 97 3.71 26.37 2.18
N GLY A 98 3.35 25.10 1.91
CA GLY A 98 2.55 24.28 2.80
C GLY A 98 3.21 22.93 3.10
N VAL A 99 2.92 22.39 4.28
CA VAL A 99 3.33 21.04 4.72
C VAL A 99 2.11 20.33 5.30
N MET A 100 1.99 19.04 5.02
CA MET A 100 0.97 18.18 5.64
C MET A 100 1.59 17.23 6.64
N VAL A 101 0.93 17.09 7.78
CA VAL A 101 1.25 16.12 8.83
C VAL A 101 0.04 15.20 8.99
N PRO A 102 -0.10 14.18 8.13
CA PRO A 102 -1.33 13.42 7.98
C PRO A 102 -1.58 12.40 9.09
N ARG A 103 -0.59 12.12 9.95
CA ARG A 103 -0.72 11.16 11.05
C ARG A 103 -0.94 11.89 12.37
N VAL A 104 -1.93 11.44 13.14
CA VAL A 104 -2.21 11.96 14.47
C VAL A 104 -1.01 11.87 15.41
N ALA A 105 -0.26 10.76 15.36
CA ALA A 105 0.93 10.58 16.17
C ALA A 105 1.98 11.68 15.94
N ASP A 106 2.21 12.04 14.69
CA ASP A 106 3.15 13.10 14.31
C ASP A 106 2.59 14.49 14.64
N ALA A 107 1.29 14.69 14.43
CA ALA A 107 0.59 15.92 14.83
C ALA A 107 0.69 16.18 16.34
N LEU A 108 0.59 15.14 17.17
CA LEU A 108 0.75 15.24 18.62
C LEU A 108 2.15 15.73 19.02
N VAL A 109 3.20 15.34 18.31
CA VAL A 109 4.56 15.84 18.53
C VAL A 109 4.63 17.34 18.28
N LEU A 110 4.05 17.80 17.15
CA LEU A 110 3.97 19.23 16.82
C LEU A 110 3.17 20.00 17.87
N TRP A 111 2.01 19.49 18.27
CA TRP A 111 1.17 20.11 19.31
C TRP A 111 1.85 20.18 20.67
N SER A 112 2.63 19.15 21.05
CA SER A 112 3.40 19.15 22.29
C SER A 112 4.49 20.23 22.28
N TYR A 113 5.20 20.37 21.13
CA TYR A 113 6.16 21.46 20.94
C TYR A 113 5.50 22.84 21.02
N TYR A 114 4.39 23.03 20.30
CA TYR A 114 3.65 24.29 20.28
C TYR A 114 3.17 24.68 21.68
N ALA A 115 2.56 23.74 22.41
CA ALA A 115 2.06 23.99 23.78
C ALA A 115 3.18 24.34 24.77
N ALA A 116 4.35 23.73 24.65
CA ALA A 116 5.50 24.02 25.50
C ALA A 116 6.08 25.44 25.31
N HIS A 117 5.81 26.07 24.17
CA HIS A 117 6.34 27.39 23.81
C HIS A 117 5.26 28.46 23.69
N THR A 118 4.01 28.18 24.04
CA THR A 118 2.89 29.12 23.97
C THR A 118 2.38 29.37 25.39
N VAL A 119 2.25 30.65 25.77
CA VAL A 119 1.72 31.03 27.10
C VAL A 119 0.25 31.42 26.95
N TYR A 120 -0.58 30.86 27.79
CA TYR A 120 -2.01 31.14 27.85
C TYR A 120 -2.35 31.98 29.10
N GLY A 121 -3.22 32.96 28.94
CA GLY A 121 -3.78 33.79 30.00
C GLY A 121 -5.27 33.96 29.78
N GLY A 122 -6.07 33.57 30.79
CA GLY A 122 -7.54 33.67 30.72
C GLY A 122 -8.17 32.84 29.58
N GLY A 123 -7.53 31.71 29.19
CA GLY A 123 -8.02 30.82 28.15
C GLY A 123 -7.62 31.23 26.70
N THR A 124 -6.87 32.30 26.54
CA THR A 124 -6.38 32.76 25.23
C THR A 124 -4.85 32.75 25.19
N ALA A 125 -4.25 32.49 24.04
CA ALA A 125 -2.82 32.56 23.87
C ALA A 125 -2.36 34.03 23.95
N THR A 126 -1.39 34.30 24.83
CA THR A 126 -0.86 35.66 25.07
C THR A 126 0.58 35.83 24.59
N VAL A 127 1.35 34.73 24.49
CA VAL A 127 2.70 34.74 23.97
C VAL A 127 2.89 33.54 23.04
N PHE A 128 3.29 33.80 21.81
CA PHE A 128 3.61 32.80 20.79
C PHE A 128 5.14 32.66 20.69
N GLY A 129 5.73 31.82 21.49
CA GLY A 129 7.19 31.59 21.53
C GLY A 129 7.65 30.45 20.60
N ALA A 130 6.73 29.64 20.06
CA ALA A 130 7.07 28.60 19.12
C ALA A 130 7.57 29.16 17.79
N THR A 131 8.60 28.56 17.21
CA THR A 131 9.13 28.94 15.89
C THR A 131 9.32 27.73 15.01
N ALA A 132 9.18 27.91 13.68
CA ALA A 132 9.39 26.86 12.70
C ALA A 132 10.01 27.43 11.42
N ALA A 133 10.43 26.55 10.53
CA ALA A 133 10.81 26.89 9.17
C ALA A 133 10.31 25.80 8.22
N ILE A 134 9.72 26.19 7.10
CA ILE A 134 9.52 25.32 5.95
C ILE A 134 10.71 25.62 5.04
N THR A 135 11.58 24.63 4.87
CA THR A 135 12.83 24.77 4.10
C THR A 135 12.66 24.19 2.70
N GLU A 136 13.47 24.70 1.76
CA GLU A 136 13.57 24.08 0.46
C GLU A 136 14.17 22.68 0.56
N GLY A 137 13.68 21.83 -0.28
CA GLY A 137 14.24 20.51 -0.49
C GLY A 137 13.66 19.45 0.43
N ARG A 138 13.11 18.47 -0.23
CA ARG A 138 12.81 17.18 0.38
C ARG A 138 14.12 16.47 0.54
N VAL A 139 14.59 16.36 1.77
CA VAL A 139 15.72 15.52 2.11
C VAL A 139 15.20 14.09 2.14
N ALA A 140 15.71 13.22 1.26
CA ALA A 140 15.43 11.81 1.34
C ALA A 140 15.91 11.29 2.69
N ALA A 141 14.99 11.02 3.58
CA ALA A 141 15.28 10.32 4.83
C ALA A 141 15.17 8.82 4.52
N PHE A 142 16.31 8.12 4.57
CA PHE A 142 16.30 6.66 4.53
C PHE A 142 15.82 6.15 5.90
N ASN A 143 14.50 6.18 6.09
CA ASN A 143 13.92 5.59 7.27
C ASN A 143 13.88 4.08 7.10
N ASP A 144 14.68 3.38 7.88
CA ASP A 144 14.80 1.93 7.86
C ASP A 144 13.49 1.17 8.18
N ALA A 145 12.47 1.86 8.68
CA ALA A 145 11.15 1.28 8.93
C ALA A 145 10.29 1.11 7.66
N ALA A 146 10.73 1.63 6.52
CA ALA A 146 10.04 1.44 5.24
C ALA A 146 10.38 0.07 4.62
N PRO A 147 9.42 -0.56 3.87
CA PRO A 147 8.07 -0.10 3.59
C PRO A 147 7.07 -0.38 4.72
N VAL A 148 5.97 0.39 4.73
CA VAL A 148 4.76 0.15 5.52
C VAL A 148 3.58 0.14 4.55
N VAL A 149 2.63 -0.79 4.74
CA VAL A 149 1.44 -0.85 3.89
C VAL A 149 0.50 0.27 4.28
N ALA A 150 0.18 1.14 3.34
CA ALA A 150 -0.67 2.29 3.55
C ALA A 150 -2.12 1.89 3.86
N ARG A 151 -2.79 2.65 4.73
CA ARG A 151 -4.16 2.43 5.18
C ARG A 151 -5.18 2.32 4.04
N TYR A 152 -5.03 3.13 3.00
CA TYR A 152 -5.94 3.17 1.85
C TYR A 152 -5.77 2.00 0.88
N SER A 153 -4.71 1.18 1.02
CA SER A 153 -4.52 0.01 0.16
C SER A 153 -5.57 -1.05 0.48
N SER A 154 -6.26 -1.56 -0.53
CA SER A 154 -7.23 -2.65 -0.36
C SER A 154 -6.55 -3.91 0.15
N ARG A 155 -7.28 -4.69 0.93
CA ARG A 155 -6.81 -5.93 1.56
C ARG A 155 -7.50 -7.15 0.93
N GLY A 156 -6.78 -8.28 0.92
CA GLY A 156 -7.38 -9.58 0.66
C GLY A 156 -8.23 -10.09 1.85
N PRO A 157 -8.85 -11.26 1.70
CA PRO A 157 -8.81 -12.12 0.53
C PRO A 157 -9.62 -11.57 -0.65
N ASP A 158 -9.33 -12.06 -1.87
CA ASP A 158 -10.18 -11.83 -3.03
C ASP A 158 -11.49 -12.60 -2.89
N VAL A 159 -12.56 -12.06 -3.45
CA VAL A 159 -13.90 -12.65 -3.38
C VAL A 159 -14.47 -12.84 -4.78
N THR A 160 -15.24 -13.93 -4.98
CA THR A 160 -15.84 -14.25 -6.28
C THR A 160 -17.28 -13.78 -6.43
N ASP A 161 -17.94 -13.47 -5.33
CA ASP A 161 -19.36 -13.08 -5.30
C ASP A 161 -19.67 -12.09 -4.18
N GLY A 162 -20.91 -11.59 -4.15
CA GLY A 162 -21.39 -10.68 -3.11
C GLY A 162 -21.52 -11.31 -1.72
N GLU A 163 -21.38 -12.63 -1.61
CA GLU A 163 -21.41 -13.38 -0.35
C GLU A 163 -20.01 -13.58 0.24
N SER A 164 -19.00 -12.96 -0.36
CA SER A 164 -17.60 -13.00 0.08
C SER A 164 -16.95 -14.39 0.03
N THR A 165 -17.28 -15.17 -1.00
CA THR A 165 -16.63 -16.46 -1.27
C THR A 165 -15.27 -16.20 -1.94
N PRO A 166 -14.13 -16.51 -1.29
CA PRO A 166 -12.81 -16.29 -1.87
C PRO A 166 -12.58 -17.11 -3.13
N ALA A 167 -11.92 -16.51 -4.11
CA ALA A 167 -11.59 -17.15 -5.39
C ALA A 167 -10.42 -18.15 -5.32
N ASP A 168 -9.83 -18.38 -4.14
CA ASP A 168 -8.62 -19.19 -3.94
C ASP A 168 -7.40 -18.67 -4.73
N VAL A 169 -7.36 -17.36 -4.95
CA VAL A 169 -6.21 -16.62 -5.46
C VAL A 169 -5.73 -15.60 -4.44
N LEU A 170 -4.42 -15.32 -4.43
CA LEU A 170 -3.85 -14.31 -3.53
C LEU A 170 -4.06 -12.92 -4.12
N LYS A 171 -4.65 -12.03 -3.31
CA LYS A 171 -4.71 -10.59 -3.57
C LYS A 171 -4.39 -9.80 -2.29
N PRO A 172 -3.72 -8.64 -2.40
CA PRO A 172 -3.08 -8.08 -3.61
C PRO A 172 -1.94 -8.97 -4.12
N ASP A 173 -1.36 -8.66 -5.30
CA ASP A 173 -0.28 -9.47 -5.86
C ASP A 173 1.08 -9.09 -5.25
N ILE A 174 1.36 -7.78 -5.13
CA ILE A 174 2.68 -7.27 -4.72
C ILE A 174 2.56 -5.84 -4.17
N LEU A 175 3.48 -5.46 -3.30
CA LEU A 175 3.60 -4.12 -2.72
C LEU A 175 4.67 -3.30 -3.46
N ALA A 176 4.36 -2.03 -3.73
CA ALA A 176 5.27 -1.06 -4.33
C ALA A 176 5.07 0.34 -3.73
N PRO A 177 6.03 1.29 -3.90
CA PRO A 177 5.87 2.66 -3.43
C PRO A 177 4.63 3.31 -4.01
N GLY A 178 3.78 3.88 -3.17
CA GLY A 178 2.51 4.49 -3.59
C GLY A 178 2.10 5.69 -2.76
N ASP A 179 2.84 6.02 -1.69
CA ASP A 179 2.51 7.13 -0.80
C ASP A 179 3.43 8.33 -1.04
N GLN A 180 2.83 9.51 -1.24
CA GLN A 180 3.51 10.77 -1.51
C GLN A 180 4.53 10.67 -2.66
N ILE A 181 4.09 10.15 -3.79
CA ILE A 181 4.93 9.97 -4.97
C ILE A 181 4.99 11.27 -5.77
N TRP A 182 6.20 11.80 -5.90
CA TRP A 182 6.49 12.94 -6.78
C TRP A 182 6.72 12.45 -8.20
N ALA A 183 5.88 12.92 -9.14
CA ALA A 183 5.93 12.52 -10.53
C ALA A 183 5.49 13.63 -11.47
N ALA A 184 5.73 13.43 -12.77
CA ALA A 184 5.21 14.30 -13.81
C ALA A 184 3.68 14.34 -13.78
N TRP A 185 3.12 15.52 -14.00
CA TRP A 185 1.69 15.79 -14.02
C TRP A 185 1.29 16.48 -15.31
N SER A 186 0.07 16.28 -15.76
CA SER A 186 -0.46 16.97 -16.93
C SER A 186 -0.98 18.34 -16.55
N ALA A 187 -0.39 19.39 -17.10
CA ALA A 187 -0.83 20.78 -16.87
C ALA A 187 -2.27 21.06 -17.31
N VAL A 188 -2.84 20.19 -18.15
CA VAL A 188 -4.24 20.26 -18.62
C VAL A 188 -5.15 19.24 -17.93
N SER A 189 -4.68 18.61 -16.85
CA SER A 189 -5.50 17.68 -16.07
C SER A 189 -6.66 18.43 -15.42
N VAL A 190 -7.85 17.86 -15.51
CA VAL A 190 -9.07 18.38 -14.90
C VAL A 190 -9.46 17.66 -13.60
N ASN A 191 -8.75 16.57 -13.26
CA ASN A 191 -9.12 15.73 -12.13
C ASN A 191 -8.81 16.37 -10.77
N GLU A 192 -7.77 17.21 -10.72
CA GLU A 192 -7.33 17.91 -9.51
C GLU A 192 -7.21 19.39 -9.84
N ALA A 193 -8.27 20.16 -9.61
CA ALA A 193 -8.32 21.58 -9.95
C ALA A 193 -7.19 22.40 -9.30
N ILE A 194 -6.78 22.02 -8.08
CA ILE A 194 -5.69 22.65 -7.34
C ILE A 194 -4.32 22.50 -8.01
N LEU A 195 -4.16 21.52 -8.91
CA LEU A 195 -2.94 21.25 -9.68
C LEU A 195 -3.06 21.74 -11.14
N ALA A 196 -4.08 22.51 -11.46
CA ALA A 196 -4.27 23.04 -12.82
C ALA A 196 -3.08 23.93 -13.22
N GLY A 197 -2.43 23.58 -14.33
CA GLY A 197 -1.24 24.28 -14.81
C GLY A 197 0.10 23.69 -14.31
N ASP A 198 0.10 22.88 -13.27
CA ASP A 198 1.31 22.26 -12.75
C ASP A 198 1.80 21.13 -13.67
N ARG A 199 3.12 20.97 -13.75
CA ARG A 199 3.78 19.91 -14.53
C ARG A 199 4.26 18.75 -13.67
N PHE A 200 4.24 18.89 -12.37
CA PHE A 200 4.63 17.89 -11.37
C PHE A 200 3.65 17.93 -10.22
N ALA A 201 3.39 16.78 -9.64
CA ALA A 201 2.55 16.66 -8.45
C ALA A 201 3.12 15.61 -7.49
N MET A 202 2.78 15.77 -6.22
CA MET A 202 2.97 14.75 -5.20
C MET A 202 1.61 14.23 -4.79
N ILE A 203 1.33 12.97 -5.13
CA ILE A 203 0.06 12.33 -4.80
C ILE A 203 0.27 10.93 -4.24
N SER A 204 -0.75 10.40 -3.58
CA SER A 204 -0.72 9.06 -2.97
C SER A 204 -1.85 8.21 -3.54
N GLY A 205 -1.61 6.91 -3.63
CA GLY A 205 -2.59 5.93 -4.08
C GLY A 205 -1.95 4.64 -4.56
N THR A 206 -2.73 3.58 -4.61
CA THR A 206 -2.34 2.34 -5.32
C THR A 206 -2.12 2.59 -6.81
N SER A 207 -2.76 3.64 -7.36
CA SER A 207 -2.53 4.13 -8.72
C SER A 207 -1.11 4.67 -8.95
N MET A 208 -0.38 5.06 -7.88
CA MET A 208 1.02 5.47 -7.93
C MET A 208 1.96 4.29 -7.71
N ALA A 209 1.52 3.25 -7.02
CA ALA A 209 2.26 2.00 -6.87
C ALA A 209 2.30 1.19 -8.18
N ALA A 210 1.19 1.15 -8.92
CA ALA A 210 1.07 0.37 -10.16
C ALA A 210 2.12 0.73 -11.23
N PRO A 211 2.42 2.01 -11.55
CA PRO A 211 3.44 2.35 -12.54
C PRO A 211 4.87 2.01 -12.09
N HIS A 212 5.16 1.92 -10.79
CA HIS A 212 6.44 1.36 -10.34
C HIS A 212 6.60 -0.10 -10.78
N ILE A 213 5.52 -0.90 -10.63
CA ILE A 213 5.51 -2.29 -11.12
C ILE A 213 5.60 -2.32 -12.64
N GLY A 214 4.89 -1.42 -13.36
CA GLY A 214 5.00 -1.28 -14.81
C GLY A 214 6.43 -0.98 -15.27
N GLY A 215 7.13 -0.07 -14.57
CA GLY A 215 8.53 0.24 -14.83
C GLY A 215 9.46 -0.96 -14.62
N VAL A 216 9.31 -1.69 -13.52
CA VAL A 216 10.09 -2.92 -13.27
C VAL A 216 9.77 -4.00 -14.30
N ALA A 217 8.50 -4.17 -14.67
CA ALA A 217 8.09 -5.09 -15.74
C ALA A 217 8.73 -4.74 -17.09
N ALA A 218 8.85 -3.44 -17.41
CA ALA A 218 9.56 -2.99 -18.61
C ALA A 218 11.05 -3.35 -18.59
N LEU A 219 11.72 -3.22 -17.43
CA LEU A 219 13.11 -3.67 -17.28
C LEU A 219 13.25 -5.19 -17.43
N ILE A 220 12.31 -5.96 -16.85
CA ILE A 220 12.27 -7.42 -17.06
C ILE A 220 12.08 -7.75 -18.54
N LYS A 221 11.13 -7.10 -19.23
CA LYS A 221 10.90 -7.29 -20.68
C LYS A 221 12.11 -6.89 -21.53
N GLN A 222 12.84 -5.87 -21.14
CA GLN A 222 14.09 -5.50 -21.82
C GLN A 222 15.15 -6.59 -21.68
N ARG A 223 15.28 -7.19 -20.47
CA ARG A 223 16.24 -8.26 -20.18
C ARG A 223 15.82 -9.60 -20.79
N HIS A 224 14.51 -9.89 -20.79
CA HIS A 224 13.89 -11.13 -21.23
C HIS A 224 12.76 -10.86 -22.24
N PRO A 225 13.08 -10.48 -23.49
CA PRO A 225 12.07 -10.03 -24.47
C PRO A 225 10.99 -11.05 -24.80
N SER A 226 11.30 -12.35 -24.68
CA SER A 226 10.38 -13.46 -24.98
C SER A 226 9.38 -13.76 -23.87
N TRP A 227 9.58 -13.24 -22.63
CA TRP A 227 8.69 -13.59 -21.52
C TRP A 227 7.29 -13.01 -21.69
N GLY A 228 6.29 -13.86 -21.47
CA GLY A 228 4.89 -13.45 -21.38
C GLY A 228 4.57 -12.78 -20.03
N PRO A 229 3.38 -12.18 -19.91
CA PRO A 229 2.96 -11.49 -18.68
C PRO A 229 3.02 -12.36 -17.43
N ALA A 230 2.66 -13.64 -17.53
CA ALA A 230 2.68 -14.58 -16.40
C ALA A 230 4.09 -14.83 -15.86
N ALA A 231 5.10 -14.96 -16.74
CA ALA A 231 6.50 -15.11 -16.32
C ALA A 231 7.03 -13.84 -15.65
N VAL A 232 6.67 -12.65 -16.16
CA VAL A 232 7.01 -11.36 -15.56
C VAL A 232 6.37 -11.23 -14.19
N ALA A 233 5.08 -11.53 -14.04
CA ALA A 233 4.37 -11.50 -12.77
C ALA A 233 4.97 -12.49 -11.76
N SER A 234 5.36 -13.68 -12.22
CA SER A 234 6.06 -14.66 -11.38
C SER A 234 7.38 -14.13 -10.87
N ALA A 235 8.24 -13.59 -11.75
CA ALA A 235 9.54 -13.05 -11.37
C ALA A 235 9.41 -11.93 -10.32
N LEU A 236 8.43 -11.05 -10.46
CA LEU A 236 8.12 -10.01 -9.49
C LEU A 236 7.72 -10.59 -8.13
N SER A 237 6.81 -11.58 -8.15
CA SER A 237 6.22 -12.13 -6.92
C SER A 237 7.20 -13.04 -6.18
N THR A 238 7.89 -13.96 -6.87
CA THR A 238 8.75 -14.97 -6.23
C THR A 238 10.00 -14.37 -5.58
N THR A 239 10.42 -13.19 -6.03
CA THR A 239 11.62 -12.48 -5.52
C THR A 239 11.30 -11.34 -4.57
N ALA A 240 10.03 -11.06 -4.30
CA ALA A 240 9.58 -9.97 -3.45
C ALA A 240 10.13 -10.09 -2.02
N ARG A 241 10.40 -8.95 -1.37
CA ARG A 241 10.95 -8.86 -0.01
C ARG A 241 9.82 -8.75 1.01
N ARG A 242 9.94 -9.45 2.14
CA ARG A 242 8.94 -9.43 3.23
C ARG A 242 9.41 -8.73 4.50
N HIS A 243 10.52 -8.02 4.40
CA HIS A 243 11.14 -7.30 5.50
C HIS A 243 11.43 -5.85 5.09
N ASP A 244 11.40 -4.98 6.09
CA ASP A 244 11.82 -3.58 5.97
C ASP A 244 13.35 -3.45 5.83
N GLY A 245 13.85 -2.22 5.75
CA GLY A 245 15.27 -1.93 5.65
C GLY A 245 16.09 -2.40 6.86
N GLN A 246 15.46 -2.61 8.02
CA GLN A 246 16.08 -3.15 9.23
C GLN A 246 15.91 -4.67 9.38
N LYS A 247 15.44 -5.37 8.34
CA LYS A 247 15.15 -6.81 8.35
C LYS A 247 14.03 -7.22 9.32
N ARG A 248 13.18 -6.30 9.73
CA ARG A 248 11.97 -6.58 10.52
C ARG A 248 10.80 -6.89 9.57
N PRO A 249 9.77 -7.61 10.01
CA PRO A 249 8.57 -7.82 9.21
C PRO A 249 7.95 -6.49 8.74
N ILE A 250 7.48 -6.45 7.51
CA ILE A 250 6.71 -5.31 7.01
C ILE A 250 5.49 -5.10 7.90
N MET A 251 5.24 -3.84 8.25
CA MET A 251 4.08 -3.42 9.04
C MET A 251 2.98 -2.88 8.13
N SER A 252 1.76 -2.87 8.62
CA SER A 252 0.59 -2.31 7.94
C SER A 252 -0.12 -1.33 8.86
N GLU A 253 -0.59 -0.22 8.29
CA GLU A 253 -1.45 0.72 9.00
C GLU A 253 -2.85 0.12 9.19
N GLY A 254 -3.37 0.20 10.41
CA GLY A 254 -4.75 -0.17 10.73
C GLY A 254 -5.76 0.85 10.22
N PHE A 255 -7.03 0.45 10.18
CA PHE A 255 -8.14 1.35 9.84
C PHE A 255 -8.61 2.18 11.04
N GLU A 256 -8.14 1.87 12.24
CA GLU A 256 -8.54 2.57 13.47
C GLU A 256 -7.93 3.98 13.54
N ILE A 257 -8.69 4.88 14.13
CA ILE A 257 -8.24 6.24 14.45
C ILE A 257 -7.05 6.16 15.41
N GLY A 258 -5.94 6.80 15.06
CA GLY A 258 -4.71 6.76 15.84
C GLY A 258 -3.59 5.87 15.29
N GLY A 259 -3.80 5.26 14.12
CA GLY A 259 -2.70 4.72 13.29
C GLY A 259 -1.88 3.61 13.93
N SER A 260 -2.50 2.66 14.63
CA SER A 260 -1.76 1.51 15.15
C SER A 260 -1.18 0.68 14.01
N LEU A 261 0.14 0.49 14.02
CA LEU A 261 0.79 -0.44 13.12
C LEU A 261 0.62 -1.87 13.62
N HIS A 262 0.23 -2.77 12.72
CA HIS A 262 0.23 -4.20 12.98
C HIS A 262 1.14 -4.93 11.98
N ARG A 263 1.52 -6.14 12.30
CA ARG A 263 2.32 -6.96 11.38
C ARG A 263 1.51 -7.25 10.14
N ALA A 264 2.03 -6.86 8.97
CA ALA A 264 1.40 -7.14 7.69
C ALA A 264 1.40 -8.64 7.34
N THR A 265 0.36 -9.06 6.65
CA THR A 265 0.14 -10.42 6.15
C THR A 265 0.19 -10.46 4.62
N PRO A 266 0.22 -11.63 3.99
CA PRO A 266 0.04 -11.73 2.54
C PRO A 266 -1.23 -11.06 2.00
N PHE A 267 -2.28 -10.90 2.80
CA PHE A 267 -3.46 -10.13 2.40
C PHE A 267 -3.25 -8.61 2.44
N ASP A 268 -2.17 -8.14 3.05
CA ASP A 268 -1.80 -6.72 3.05
C ASP A 268 -0.81 -6.40 1.92
N TYR A 269 0.19 -7.28 1.67
CA TYR A 269 1.32 -7.00 0.77
C TYR A 269 1.48 -7.99 -0.40
N GLY A 270 0.60 -9.00 -0.53
CA GLY A 270 0.72 -10.04 -1.56
C GLY A 270 1.93 -10.95 -1.33
N ALA A 271 2.83 -11.00 -2.31
CA ALA A 271 4.09 -11.71 -2.21
C ALA A 271 5.16 -10.95 -1.39
N GLY A 272 5.01 -9.62 -1.25
CA GLY A 272 5.93 -8.75 -0.54
C GLY A 272 6.21 -7.45 -1.28
N PHE A 273 7.21 -6.71 -0.83
CA PHE A 273 7.67 -5.48 -1.48
C PHE A 273 8.54 -5.80 -2.71
N VAL A 274 8.28 -5.12 -3.82
CA VAL A 274 8.97 -5.32 -5.09
C VAL A 274 10.51 -5.26 -4.93
N ASN A 275 11.18 -6.22 -5.57
CA ASN A 275 12.64 -6.33 -5.60
C ASN A 275 13.12 -6.32 -7.07
N PRO A 276 13.35 -5.15 -7.67
CA PRO A 276 13.69 -5.06 -9.08
C PRO A 276 14.93 -5.88 -9.47
N ALA A 277 15.96 -5.86 -8.63
CA ALA A 277 17.20 -6.59 -8.90
C ALA A 277 16.98 -8.12 -8.92
N GLY A 278 16.25 -8.66 -7.92
CA GLY A 278 15.92 -10.09 -7.91
C GLY A 278 14.99 -10.50 -9.05
N ALA A 279 14.05 -9.63 -9.44
CA ALA A 279 13.12 -9.93 -10.52
C ALA A 279 13.77 -10.00 -11.91
N LEU A 280 14.96 -9.42 -12.09
CA LEU A 280 15.74 -9.54 -13.34
C LEU A 280 16.44 -10.89 -13.50
N ASP A 281 16.63 -11.61 -12.38
CA ASP A 281 17.24 -12.94 -12.35
C ASP A 281 16.59 -13.78 -11.23
N PRO A 282 15.36 -14.30 -11.46
CA PRO A 282 14.58 -14.99 -10.42
C PRO A 282 14.97 -16.46 -10.21
N GLY A 283 15.82 -17.03 -11.05
CA GLY A 283 16.15 -18.47 -11.09
C GLY A 283 15.02 -19.31 -11.66
N LEU A 284 13.87 -19.34 -10.98
CA LEU A 284 12.68 -20.06 -11.42
C LEU A 284 11.49 -19.13 -11.65
N VAL A 285 10.64 -19.48 -12.61
CA VAL A 285 9.31 -18.89 -12.78
C VAL A 285 8.21 -19.93 -12.59
N VAL A 286 7.10 -19.50 -11.99
CA VAL A 286 5.86 -20.25 -11.81
C VAL A 286 4.80 -19.51 -12.62
N ALA A 287 4.60 -19.92 -13.86
CA ALA A 287 3.74 -19.21 -14.78
C ALA A 287 2.66 -20.15 -15.35
N PRO A 288 1.37 -19.75 -15.31
CA PRO A 288 0.32 -20.45 -16.02
C PRO A 288 0.46 -20.20 -17.52
N GLU A 289 0.12 -21.21 -18.31
CA GLU A 289 -0.07 -21.10 -19.74
C GLU A 289 -1.46 -20.49 -20.06
N PRO A 290 -1.70 -19.97 -21.27
CA PRO A 290 -3.01 -19.40 -21.63
C PRO A 290 -4.19 -20.34 -21.36
N ASP A 291 -4.04 -21.63 -21.65
CA ASP A 291 -5.07 -22.64 -21.47
C ASP A 291 -5.35 -22.93 -19.98
N ASP A 292 -4.38 -22.71 -19.09
CA ASP A 292 -4.59 -22.85 -17.65
C ASP A 292 -5.62 -21.82 -17.14
N PHE A 293 -5.63 -20.61 -17.68
CA PHE A 293 -6.62 -19.59 -17.30
C PHE A 293 -8.05 -19.95 -17.76
N THR A 294 -8.18 -20.48 -18.98
CA THR A 294 -9.48 -20.98 -19.46
C THR A 294 -9.96 -22.14 -18.58
N SER A 295 -9.07 -23.11 -18.29
CA SER A 295 -9.36 -24.24 -17.41
C SER A 295 -9.73 -23.81 -15.99
N PHE A 296 -9.11 -22.74 -15.48
CA PHE A 296 -9.46 -22.12 -14.20
C PHE A 296 -10.88 -21.54 -14.24
N LEU A 297 -11.20 -20.73 -15.24
CA LEU A 297 -12.56 -20.17 -15.38
C LEU A 297 -13.62 -21.27 -15.45
N CYS A 298 -13.35 -22.36 -16.19
CA CYS A 298 -14.22 -23.53 -16.29
C CYS A 298 -14.36 -24.32 -14.98
N SER A 299 -13.48 -24.10 -14.01
CA SER A 299 -13.52 -24.76 -12.69
C SER A 299 -14.32 -23.95 -11.64
N LEU A 300 -14.65 -22.69 -11.95
CA LEU A 300 -15.38 -21.82 -11.03
C LEU A 300 -16.87 -22.21 -11.01
N PRO A 301 -17.45 -22.55 -9.85
CA PRO A 301 -18.85 -23.00 -9.76
C PRO A 301 -19.87 -21.92 -10.13
N GLN A 302 -19.48 -20.65 -10.16
CA GLN A 302 -20.33 -19.49 -10.51
C GLN A 302 -20.43 -19.26 -12.02
N LEU A 303 -19.58 -19.88 -12.84
CA LEU A 303 -19.53 -19.72 -14.28
C LEU A 303 -20.03 -20.99 -14.99
N SER A 304 -20.94 -20.83 -15.93
CA SER A 304 -21.28 -21.90 -16.87
C SER A 304 -20.24 -21.98 -18.01
N PRO A 305 -20.08 -23.13 -18.67
CA PRO A 305 -19.28 -23.21 -19.88
C PRO A 305 -19.61 -22.18 -20.96
N ASP A 306 -20.91 -21.84 -21.10
CA ASP A 306 -21.38 -20.85 -22.08
C ASP A 306 -20.92 -19.43 -21.69
N ASP A 307 -20.89 -19.08 -20.39
CA ASP A 307 -20.37 -17.80 -19.93
C ASP A 307 -18.88 -17.69 -20.25
N VAL A 308 -18.11 -18.76 -20.07
CA VAL A 308 -16.68 -18.78 -20.40
C VAL A 308 -16.46 -18.61 -21.89
N VAL A 309 -17.22 -19.31 -22.73
CA VAL A 309 -17.16 -19.14 -24.21
C VAL A 309 -17.54 -17.71 -24.61
N ALA A 310 -18.58 -17.16 -24.03
CA ALA A 310 -19.01 -15.79 -24.33
C ALA A 310 -17.94 -14.75 -23.97
N ALA A 311 -17.21 -14.95 -22.85
CA ALA A 311 -16.20 -14.02 -22.37
C ALA A 311 -14.83 -14.18 -23.06
N THR A 312 -14.43 -15.40 -23.41
CA THR A 312 -13.08 -15.72 -23.88
C THR A 312 -13.02 -16.10 -25.37
N GLY A 313 -14.14 -16.52 -25.93
CA GLY A 313 -14.19 -17.13 -27.26
C GLY A 313 -13.64 -18.58 -27.29
N LEU A 314 -13.27 -19.17 -26.16
CA LEU A 314 -12.65 -20.48 -26.06
C LEU A 314 -13.58 -21.45 -25.31
N PRO A 315 -13.74 -22.69 -25.84
CA PRO A 315 -14.58 -23.70 -25.17
C PRO A 315 -13.87 -24.27 -23.91
N CYS A 316 -14.67 -24.72 -22.95
CA CYS A 316 -14.20 -25.48 -21.81
C CYS A 316 -13.79 -26.90 -22.27
N GLN A 317 -12.55 -27.09 -22.70
CA GLN A 317 -12.01 -28.39 -23.07
C GLN A 317 -11.60 -29.21 -21.84
N ALA A 318 -11.14 -28.53 -20.80
CA ALA A 318 -10.79 -29.10 -19.51
C ALA A 318 -11.15 -28.12 -18.40
N SER A 319 -11.36 -28.64 -17.20
CA SER A 319 -11.44 -27.81 -15.98
C SER A 319 -10.37 -28.27 -15.00
N LEU A 320 -9.86 -27.37 -14.18
CA LEU A 320 -8.98 -27.74 -13.08
C LEU A 320 -9.75 -28.61 -12.09
N VAL A 321 -9.07 -29.53 -11.41
CA VAL A 321 -9.65 -30.32 -10.31
C VAL A 321 -10.09 -29.38 -9.18
N SER A 322 -9.33 -28.33 -8.97
CA SER A 322 -9.65 -27.26 -8.03
C SER A 322 -9.09 -25.92 -8.56
N PRO A 323 -9.77 -24.78 -8.37
CA PRO A 323 -9.23 -23.46 -8.74
C PRO A 323 -7.83 -23.20 -8.16
N VAL A 324 -7.51 -23.77 -7.00
CA VAL A 324 -6.20 -23.64 -6.34
C VAL A 324 -5.04 -24.24 -7.17
N ASP A 325 -5.32 -25.11 -8.14
CA ASP A 325 -4.32 -25.73 -9.02
C ASP A 325 -3.88 -24.81 -10.17
N LEU A 326 -4.50 -23.63 -10.36
CA LEU A 326 -3.95 -22.63 -11.27
C LEU A 326 -2.49 -22.34 -10.91
N ASN A 327 -1.59 -22.48 -11.90
CA ASN A 327 -0.14 -22.42 -11.70
C ASN A 327 0.37 -21.01 -11.33
N LEU A 328 -0.13 -20.44 -10.24
CA LEU A 328 0.27 -19.11 -9.72
C LEU A 328 1.46 -19.22 -8.76
N PRO A 329 2.27 -18.15 -8.61
CA PRO A 329 3.38 -18.08 -7.65
C PRO A 329 2.89 -17.88 -6.19
N SER A 330 1.76 -18.50 -5.84
CA SER A 330 1.15 -18.49 -4.51
C SER A 330 0.21 -19.66 -4.35
N VAL A 331 -0.21 -19.96 -3.11
CA VAL A 331 -1.26 -20.93 -2.82
C VAL A 331 -2.24 -20.33 -1.83
N THR A 332 -3.49 -20.18 -2.23
CA THR A 332 -4.58 -19.71 -1.37
C THR A 332 -5.66 -20.78 -1.30
N VAL A 333 -6.07 -21.13 -0.08
CA VAL A 333 -7.13 -22.13 0.16
C VAL A 333 -8.11 -21.57 1.18
N SER A 334 -9.28 -21.18 0.75
CA SER A 334 -10.31 -20.54 1.59
C SER A 334 -11.02 -21.50 2.52
N ALA A 335 -11.00 -22.82 2.24
CA ALA A 335 -11.64 -23.83 3.06
C ALA A 335 -10.92 -25.19 2.93
N LEU A 336 -9.77 -25.33 3.59
CA LEU A 336 -9.06 -26.61 3.66
C LEU A 336 -9.80 -27.56 4.58
N ARG A 337 -10.33 -28.67 4.04
CA ARG A 337 -10.96 -29.77 4.78
C ARG A 337 -10.06 -31.01 4.71
N GLY A 338 -9.67 -31.55 5.87
CA GLY A 338 -8.82 -32.74 5.94
C GLY A 338 -7.47 -32.53 5.26
N SER A 339 -7.32 -32.91 3.99
CA SER A 339 -6.07 -32.75 3.24
C SER A 339 -6.32 -32.37 1.78
N LEU A 340 -5.36 -31.64 1.21
CA LEU A 340 -5.34 -31.21 -0.19
C LEU A 340 -3.92 -31.29 -0.74
N SER A 341 -3.76 -31.72 -1.98
CA SER A 341 -2.49 -31.67 -2.71
C SER A 341 -2.61 -30.65 -3.85
N VAL A 342 -1.72 -29.68 -3.86
CA VAL A 342 -1.65 -28.61 -4.87
C VAL A 342 -0.39 -28.81 -5.70
N ARG A 343 -0.48 -28.61 -7.00
CA ARG A 343 0.64 -28.75 -7.93
C ARG A 343 1.13 -27.39 -8.41
N ARG A 344 2.46 -27.27 -8.56
CA ARG A 344 3.09 -26.12 -9.19
C ARG A 344 4.15 -26.59 -10.17
N ARG A 345 4.15 -26.03 -11.36
CA ARG A 345 5.20 -26.22 -12.35
C ARG A 345 6.16 -25.05 -12.25
N VAL A 346 7.43 -25.35 -11.97
CA VAL A 346 8.50 -24.35 -11.86
C VAL A 346 9.47 -24.55 -13.04
N THR A 347 9.77 -23.48 -13.77
CA THR A 347 10.65 -23.54 -14.95
C THR A 347 11.93 -22.78 -14.65
N ASN A 348 13.08 -23.39 -14.91
CA ASN A 348 14.37 -22.71 -14.79
C ASN A 348 14.56 -21.75 -15.95
N VAL A 349 14.68 -20.46 -15.61
CA VAL A 349 14.90 -19.35 -16.55
C VAL A 349 16.31 -18.77 -16.45
N ALA A 350 17.14 -19.30 -15.55
CA ALA A 350 18.55 -18.95 -15.43
C ALA A 350 19.39 -19.60 -16.54
N GLY A 351 20.60 -19.13 -16.69
CA GLY A 351 21.54 -19.62 -17.71
C GLY A 351 22.24 -20.94 -17.37
N ASN A 352 22.10 -21.45 -16.14
CA ASN A 352 22.77 -22.63 -15.64
C ASN A 352 21.77 -23.62 -15.03
N ALA A 353 22.16 -24.91 -15.01
CA ALA A 353 21.46 -25.90 -14.19
C ALA A 353 21.65 -25.56 -12.71
N GLU A 354 20.61 -25.73 -11.91
CA GLU A 354 20.64 -25.39 -10.51
C GLU A 354 19.87 -26.42 -9.68
N THR A 355 20.43 -26.72 -8.50
CA THR A 355 19.78 -27.60 -7.51
C THR A 355 19.01 -26.74 -6.51
N TYR A 356 17.74 -27.07 -6.31
CA TYR A 356 16.85 -26.39 -5.37
C TYR A 356 16.51 -27.29 -4.19
N LEU A 357 16.68 -26.78 -2.98
CA LEU A 357 16.18 -27.40 -1.75
C LEU A 357 14.80 -26.83 -1.42
N CYS A 358 13.82 -27.72 -1.26
CA CYS A 358 12.43 -27.35 -0.97
C CYS A 358 12.17 -27.40 0.53
N SER A 359 11.58 -26.32 1.07
CA SER A 359 11.14 -26.26 2.46
C SER A 359 9.83 -25.49 2.58
N ALA A 360 9.17 -25.58 3.75
CA ALA A 360 7.94 -24.86 4.03
C ALA A 360 7.98 -24.26 5.43
N LEU A 361 7.42 -23.05 5.56
CA LEU A 361 6.97 -22.47 6.82
C LEU A 361 5.46 -22.63 6.86
N PRO A 362 4.91 -23.59 7.65
CA PRO A 362 3.50 -23.90 7.59
C PRO A 362 2.62 -22.83 8.21
N PRO A 363 1.42 -22.59 7.66
CA PRO A 363 0.40 -21.76 8.31
C PRO A 363 -0.06 -22.41 9.63
N ALA A 364 -0.57 -21.60 10.56
CA ALA A 364 -1.10 -22.10 11.81
C ALA A 364 -2.24 -23.11 11.60
N GLY A 365 -2.16 -24.28 12.22
CA GLY A 365 -3.17 -25.35 12.11
C GLY A 365 -3.09 -26.19 10.84
N VAL A 366 -2.01 -26.08 10.07
CA VAL A 366 -1.80 -26.84 8.83
C VAL A 366 -0.40 -27.43 8.81
N ASP A 367 -0.28 -28.73 8.56
CA ASP A 367 0.98 -29.34 8.14
C ASP A 367 1.18 -29.12 6.64
N VAL A 368 2.43 -28.85 6.25
CA VAL A 368 2.81 -28.64 4.85
C VAL A 368 3.99 -29.52 4.50
N THR A 369 3.87 -30.30 3.43
CA THR A 369 4.96 -31.11 2.88
C THR A 369 5.17 -30.78 1.41
N VAL A 370 6.42 -30.59 1.01
CA VAL A 370 6.79 -30.30 -0.39
C VAL A 370 7.52 -31.48 -0.98
N ARG A 371 7.14 -31.91 -2.17
CA ARG A 371 7.79 -33.02 -2.90
C ARG A 371 8.03 -32.65 -4.37
N PRO A 372 9.22 -32.98 -4.91
CA PRO A 372 10.37 -33.55 -4.21
C PRO A 372 10.93 -32.57 -3.14
N GLY A 373 11.65 -33.10 -2.14
CA GLY A 373 12.32 -32.28 -1.12
C GLY A 373 13.53 -31.50 -1.67
N TRP A 374 14.06 -31.96 -2.80
CA TRP A 374 15.06 -31.28 -3.61
C TRP A 374 14.98 -31.75 -5.07
N PHE A 375 15.46 -30.95 -6.00
CA PHE A 375 15.55 -31.30 -7.42
C PHE A 375 16.65 -30.48 -8.10
N GLU A 376 17.17 -31.02 -9.18
CA GLU A 376 18.02 -30.29 -10.12
C GLU A 376 17.24 -30.05 -11.39
N VAL A 377 17.35 -28.86 -11.97
CA VAL A 377 16.64 -28.47 -13.20
C VAL A 377 17.56 -27.67 -14.11
N ALA A 378 17.68 -28.13 -15.37
CA ALA A 378 18.50 -27.49 -16.39
C ALA A 378 17.79 -26.23 -16.95
N PRO A 379 18.54 -25.32 -17.62
CA PRO A 379 17.95 -24.14 -18.26
C PRO A 379 16.82 -24.51 -19.23
N GLY A 380 15.66 -23.86 -19.07
CA GLY A 380 14.46 -24.09 -19.85
C GLY A 380 13.64 -25.33 -19.45
N GLU A 381 14.14 -26.18 -18.57
CA GLU A 381 13.39 -27.33 -18.08
C GLU A 381 12.39 -26.93 -16.99
N THR A 382 11.36 -27.75 -16.87
CA THR A 382 10.25 -27.58 -15.90
C THR A 382 10.19 -28.76 -14.96
N GLN A 383 10.11 -28.48 -13.66
CA GLN A 383 9.90 -29.44 -12.60
C GLN A 383 8.50 -29.26 -11.97
N GLU A 384 7.78 -30.36 -11.78
CA GLU A 384 6.55 -30.35 -10.97
C GLU A 384 6.91 -30.46 -9.48
N VAL A 385 6.31 -29.58 -8.69
CA VAL A 385 6.39 -29.57 -7.23
C VAL A 385 4.99 -29.78 -6.66
N VAL A 386 4.84 -30.80 -5.82
CA VAL A 386 3.58 -31.13 -5.14
C VAL A 386 3.64 -30.60 -3.71
N ILE A 387 2.68 -29.77 -3.34
CA ILE A 387 2.50 -29.17 -2.02
C ILE A 387 1.32 -29.88 -1.35
N ALA A 388 1.59 -30.74 -0.38
CA ALA A 388 0.55 -31.42 0.39
C ALA A 388 0.23 -30.63 1.66
N LEU A 389 -1.03 -30.25 1.82
CA LEU A 389 -1.59 -29.53 2.96
C LEU A 389 -2.47 -30.48 3.77
N ARG A 390 -2.34 -30.47 5.10
CA ARG A 390 -3.17 -31.29 6.00
C ARG A 390 -3.59 -30.48 7.22
N VAL A 391 -4.88 -30.46 7.51
CA VAL A 391 -5.41 -29.83 8.72
C VAL A 391 -4.92 -30.56 9.96
N THR A 392 -4.31 -29.84 10.88
CA THR A 392 -3.94 -30.33 12.23
C THR A 392 -4.83 -29.72 13.31
N ARG A 393 -5.31 -28.49 13.07
CA ARG A 393 -6.25 -27.78 13.94
C ARG A 393 -7.11 -26.83 13.11
N ALA A 394 -8.42 -27.00 13.15
CA ALA A 394 -9.36 -26.11 12.47
C ALA A 394 -9.32 -24.70 13.09
N SER A 395 -9.55 -23.70 12.24
CA SER A 395 -9.64 -22.28 12.60
C SER A 395 -10.65 -21.59 11.70
N HIS A 396 -11.31 -20.52 12.21
CA HIS A 396 -12.15 -19.65 11.40
C HIS A 396 -11.36 -18.56 10.67
N ALA A 397 -10.08 -18.40 10.98
CA ALA A 397 -9.19 -17.41 10.39
C ALA A 397 -8.20 -18.05 9.41
N PHE A 398 -7.73 -17.27 8.44
CA PHE A 398 -6.60 -17.64 7.61
C PHE A 398 -5.31 -17.71 8.43
N GLY A 399 -4.55 -18.78 8.22
CA GLY A 399 -3.15 -18.87 8.60
C GLY A 399 -2.26 -18.53 7.40
N PHE A 400 -1.10 -17.95 7.66
CA PHE A 400 -0.15 -17.56 6.63
C PHE A 400 1.18 -18.32 6.79
N GLY A 401 1.76 -18.69 5.67
CA GLY A 401 3.01 -19.42 5.59
C GLY A 401 3.70 -19.16 4.26
N GLU A 402 4.68 -20.00 3.91
CA GLU A 402 5.35 -19.94 2.62
C GLU A 402 6.02 -21.25 2.25
N ILE A 403 6.18 -21.48 0.94
CA ILE A 403 7.10 -22.44 0.36
C ILE A 403 8.36 -21.70 -0.04
N LEU A 404 9.50 -22.31 0.22
CA LEU A 404 10.83 -21.79 -0.13
C LEU A 404 11.55 -22.81 -1.00
N LEU A 405 12.02 -22.36 -2.16
CA LEU A 405 12.91 -23.12 -3.03
C LEU A 405 14.24 -22.37 -3.05
N ALA A 406 15.21 -22.91 -2.30
CA ALA A 406 16.54 -22.32 -2.15
C ALA A 406 17.50 -22.96 -3.15
N GLY A 407 17.98 -22.17 -4.10
CA GLY A 407 18.88 -22.58 -5.15
C GLY A 407 20.35 -22.56 -4.70
N SER A 408 21.14 -23.44 -5.31
CA SER A 408 22.58 -23.55 -5.06
C SER A 408 23.41 -22.40 -5.63
N LEU A 409 22.81 -21.54 -6.47
CA LEU A 409 23.41 -20.35 -7.07
C LEU A 409 22.82 -19.06 -6.48
N ASP A 410 22.41 -19.08 -5.22
CA ASP A 410 21.86 -17.96 -4.45
C ASP A 410 20.47 -17.47 -4.88
N HIS A 411 19.78 -18.18 -5.79
CA HIS A 411 18.37 -17.89 -6.07
C HIS A 411 17.47 -18.34 -4.91
N LEU A 412 16.50 -17.53 -4.58
CA LEU A 412 15.51 -17.84 -3.56
C LEU A 412 14.11 -17.52 -4.07
N VAL A 413 13.37 -18.57 -4.39
CA VAL A 413 11.99 -18.49 -4.89
C VAL A 413 11.02 -18.70 -3.74
N ARG A 414 10.09 -17.77 -3.55
CA ARG A 414 9.10 -17.77 -2.47
C ARG A 414 7.70 -17.89 -3.03
N LEU A 415 6.90 -18.79 -2.48
CA LEU A 415 5.47 -18.93 -2.78
C LEU A 415 4.69 -18.71 -1.48
N PRO A 416 4.00 -17.56 -1.30
CA PRO A 416 3.18 -17.34 -0.12
C PRO A 416 2.03 -18.34 -0.04
N LEU A 417 1.72 -18.75 1.20
CA LEU A 417 0.57 -19.57 1.56
C LEU A 417 -0.43 -18.76 2.37
N ALA A 418 -1.71 -18.80 1.97
CA ALA A 418 -2.83 -18.29 2.75
C ALA A 418 -3.88 -19.39 2.85
N VAL A 419 -4.02 -20.03 4.01
CA VAL A 419 -4.85 -21.21 4.17
C VAL A 419 -5.77 -21.06 5.37
N ARG A 420 -7.08 -21.29 5.17
CA ARG A 420 -8.06 -21.37 6.26
C ARG A 420 -8.43 -22.85 6.51
N PRO A 421 -7.88 -23.47 7.56
CA PRO A 421 -8.23 -24.85 7.91
C PRO A 421 -9.60 -24.87 8.59
N VAL A 422 -10.55 -25.63 8.01
CA VAL A 422 -11.90 -25.73 8.55
C VAL A 422 -12.15 -27.16 9.07
N SER A 423 -13.14 -27.30 9.96
CA SER A 423 -13.58 -28.64 10.41
C SER A 423 -14.19 -29.43 9.23
N THR A 424 -13.99 -30.73 9.24
CA THR A 424 -14.61 -31.69 8.32
C THR A 424 -16.12 -31.70 8.45
#